data_de7599360b9cb8e388ad9a276a04c8e0
#
_entry.id   de7599360b9cb8e388ad9a276a04c8e0
#
_cell.length_a   1.000
_cell.length_b   1.000
_cell.length_c   1.000
_cell.angle_alpha   90.00
_cell.angle_beta   90.00
_cell.angle_gamma   90.00
#
_symmetry.space_group_name_H-M   'P 1'
#
loop_
_entity.id
_entity.type
_entity.pdbx_description
1 polymer ?
#
loop_
_entity_poly.entity_id
_entity_poly.type
_entity_poly.pdbx_seq_one_letter_code
_entity_poly.pdbx_strand_id
1 'polypeptide(L)'
;RSAHADLPFFIYLDNMATIFSKIIAGEIPSYKVAEDANFYAFLDINPLVKGHTLVVPKREVDYIYDLSDEELAQMHVFAKHVALAIQKAFPCKKVGEAVIGLEVPHAHIHLIPIQNESDMLFSNPKLKLSQEEFIEIANAINSAWKAESK
;
A
#
# COMPACT_ATOMS: atom_id res chain seq x y z
N ARG A 1 10.90 -3.63 31.89
CA ARG A 1 11.83 -2.93 31.00
C ARG A 1 11.93 -3.62 29.66
N SER A 2 12.01 -2.83 28.59
CA SER A 2 12.10 -3.37 27.23
C SER A 2 13.48 -4.00 26.99
N ALA A 3 13.50 -5.18 26.35
CA ALA A 3 14.74 -5.82 25.93
C ALA A 3 15.53 -4.98 24.93
N HIS A 4 14.88 -4.04 24.25
CA HIS A 4 15.52 -3.15 23.28
C HIS A 4 16.58 -2.25 23.91
N ALA A 5 16.45 -1.93 25.20
CA ALA A 5 17.39 -1.04 25.88
C ALA A 5 18.81 -1.63 25.98
N ASP A 6 18.94 -2.94 25.84
CA ASP A 6 20.23 -3.64 25.91
C ASP A 6 20.85 -3.91 24.54
N LEU A 7 20.18 -3.49 23.45
CA LEU A 7 20.66 -3.67 22.10
C LEU A 7 21.49 -2.49 21.62
N PRO A 8 22.47 -2.73 20.74
CA PRO A 8 23.16 -1.65 20.05
C PRO A 8 22.15 -0.71 19.34
N PHE A 9 22.51 0.56 19.27
CA PHE A 9 21.62 1.59 18.71
C PHE A 9 21.10 1.25 17.31
N PHE A 10 21.99 0.75 16.43
CA PHE A 10 21.58 0.42 15.05
C PHE A 10 20.58 -0.75 15.00
N ILE A 11 20.72 -1.73 15.89
CA ILE A 11 19.76 -2.85 15.98
C ILE A 11 18.42 -2.33 16.52
N TYR A 12 18.47 -1.39 17.46
CA TYR A 12 17.27 -0.77 18.00
C TYR A 12 16.48 -0.04 16.91
N LEU A 13 17.17 0.73 16.05
CA LEU A 13 16.54 1.42 14.94
C LEU A 13 15.92 0.44 13.94
N ASP A 14 16.61 -0.64 13.61
CA ASP A 14 16.08 -1.67 12.72
C ASP A 14 14.79 -2.27 13.28
N ASN A 15 14.77 -2.56 14.58
CA ASN A 15 13.58 -3.13 15.22
C ASN A 15 12.42 -2.14 15.30
N MET A 16 12.69 -0.84 15.14
CA MET A 16 11.65 0.19 15.14
C MET A 16 11.10 0.48 13.73
N ALA A 17 11.79 0.04 12.69
CA ALA A 17 11.31 0.22 11.33
C ALA A 17 10.03 -0.58 11.10
N THR A 18 9.05 0.06 10.45
CA THR A 18 7.80 -0.62 10.12
C THR A 18 8.03 -1.70 9.08
N ILE A 19 7.09 -2.65 9.00
CA ILE A 19 7.10 -3.65 7.93
C ILE A 19 7.06 -2.98 6.56
N PHE A 20 6.37 -1.85 6.42
CA PHE A 20 6.30 -1.14 5.15
C PHE A 20 7.64 -0.49 4.78
N SER A 21 8.36 0.07 5.74
CA SER A 21 9.71 0.57 5.51
C SER A 21 10.65 -0.55 5.04
N LYS A 22 10.51 -1.73 5.60
CA LYS A 22 11.31 -2.90 5.20
C LYS A 22 10.94 -3.37 3.79
N ILE A 23 9.68 -3.30 3.43
CA ILE A 23 9.21 -3.60 2.06
C ILE A 23 9.81 -2.60 1.07
N ILE A 24 9.76 -1.31 1.39
CA ILE A 24 10.32 -0.25 0.53
C ILE A 24 11.83 -0.44 0.34
N ALA A 25 12.54 -0.84 1.39
CA ALA A 25 13.98 -1.09 1.35
C ALA A 25 14.35 -2.39 0.63
N GLY A 26 13.37 -3.24 0.29
CA GLY A 26 13.62 -4.52 -0.36
C GLY A 26 14.00 -5.65 0.60
N GLU A 27 13.95 -5.42 1.91
CA GLU A 27 14.27 -6.43 2.93
C GLU A 27 13.17 -7.49 3.04
N ILE A 28 11.91 -7.10 2.78
CA ILE A 28 10.76 -8.01 2.78
C ILE A 28 10.17 -7.95 1.38
N PRO A 29 9.90 -9.11 0.74
CA PRO A 29 9.31 -9.13 -0.59
C PRO A 29 7.88 -8.58 -0.57
N SER A 30 7.49 -7.98 -1.68
CA SER A 30 6.14 -7.46 -1.89
C SER A 30 5.75 -7.61 -3.36
N TYR A 31 4.47 -7.48 -3.63
CA TYR A 31 3.95 -7.46 -5.00
C TYR A 31 3.79 -6.00 -5.43
N LYS A 32 4.88 -5.43 -5.92
CA LYS A 32 4.93 -4.02 -6.29
C LYS A 32 4.02 -3.73 -7.47
N VAL A 33 3.28 -2.62 -7.35
CA VAL A 33 2.35 -2.14 -8.36
C VAL A 33 2.88 -0.88 -9.02
N ALA A 34 3.45 0.04 -8.25
CA ALA A 34 3.91 1.32 -8.73
C ALA A 34 4.93 1.90 -7.76
N GLU A 35 5.78 2.78 -8.27
CA GLU A 35 6.80 3.44 -7.44
C GLU A 35 7.27 4.72 -8.11
N ASP A 36 7.45 5.78 -7.32
CA ASP A 36 8.18 6.96 -7.77
C ASP A 36 9.22 7.34 -6.70
N ALA A 37 9.76 8.55 -6.75
CA ALA A 37 10.80 8.98 -5.82
C ALA A 37 10.32 8.99 -4.37
N ASN A 38 9.03 9.25 -4.12
CA ASN A 38 8.50 9.52 -2.79
C ASN A 38 7.45 8.53 -2.30
N PHE A 39 6.85 7.74 -3.20
CA PHE A 39 5.75 6.85 -2.87
C PHE A 39 5.94 5.46 -3.45
N TYR A 40 5.28 4.50 -2.82
CA TYR A 40 5.37 3.10 -3.18
C TYR A 40 3.98 2.47 -3.07
N ALA A 41 3.61 1.65 -4.04
CA ALA A 41 2.33 0.95 -4.02
C ALA A 41 2.55 -0.55 -4.23
N PHE A 42 1.86 -1.36 -3.44
CA PHE A 42 1.97 -2.81 -3.49
C PHE A 42 0.65 -3.45 -3.06
N LEU A 43 0.45 -4.70 -3.44
CA LEU A 43 -0.78 -5.42 -3.11
C LEU A 43 -0.84 -5.75 -1.61
N ASP A 44 -2.03 -5.61 -1.04
CA ASP A 44 -2.30 -6.13 0.30
C ASP A 44 -2.32 -7.66 0.23
N ILE A 45 -1.52 -8.33 1.06
CA ILE A 45 -1.45 -9.80 1.09
C ILE A 45 -2.66 -10.44 1.79
N ASN A 46 -3.47 -9.63 2.48
CA ASN A 46 -4.75 -10.04 3.05
C ASN A 46 -5.85 -9.20 2.42
N PRO A 47 -6.10 -9.33 1.11
CA PRO A 47 -6.95 -8.41 0.39
C PRO A 47 -8.43 -8.67 0.64
N LEU A 48 -9.20 -7.58 0.65
CA LEU A 48 -10.67 -7.68 0.66
C LEU A 48 -11.19 -8.20 -0.67
N VAL A 49 -10.56 -7.75 -1.75
CA VAL A 49 -10.89 -8.18 -3.12
C VAL A 49 -9.60 -8.24 -3.93
N LYS A 50 -9.63 -8.89 -5.08
CA LYS A 50 -8.48 -8.88 -6.01
C LYS A 50 -8.21 -7.46 -6.45
N GLY A 51 -6.95 -7.04 -6.33
CA GLY A 51 -6.54 -5.68 -6.69
C GLY A 51 -6.48 -4.71 -5.51
N HIS A 52 -6.84 -5.13 -4.32
CA HIS A 52 -6.68 -4.33 -3.11
C HIS A 52 -5.21 -3.93 -2.96
N THR A 53 -4.94 -2.64 -3.06
CA THR A 53 -3.59 -2.08 -3.12
C THR A 53 -3.39 -1.11 -1.98
N LEU A 54 -2.15 -1.03 -1.48
CA LEU A 54 -1.74 -0.07 -0.46
C LEU A 54 -0.80 0.94 -1.10
N VAL A 55 -1.01 2.21 -0.79
CA VAL A 55 -0.14 3.31 -1.19
C VAL A 55 0.51 3.86 0.06
N VAL A 56 1.83 3.91 0.09
CA VAL A 56 2.60 4.38 1.25
C VAL A 56 3.60 5.46 0.85
N PRO A 57 3.89 6.43 1.73
CA PRO A 57 5.02 7.32 1.53
C PRO A 57 6.30 6.54 1.85
N LYS A 58 7.39 6.82 1.14
CA LYS A 58 8.69 6.21 1.44
C LYS A 58 9.24 6.70 2.76
N ARG A 59 8.95 7.94 3.12
CA ARG A 59 9.28 8.49 4.44
C ARG A 59 8.34 7.86 5.47
N GLU A 60 8.89 7.32 6.54
CA GLU A 60 8.08 6.66 7.57
C GLU A 60 7.38 7.70 8.44
N VAL A 61 6.06 7.77 8.31
CA VAL A 61 5.18 8.65 9.10
C VAL A 61 3.98 7.80 9.49
N ASP A 62 3.69 7.73 10.78
CA ASP A 62 2.59 6.90 11.28
C ASP A 62 1.22 7.46 10.87
N TYR A 63 0.99 8.73 11.12
CA TYR A 63 -0.31 9.37 10.93
C TYR A 63 -0.31 10.19 9.66
N ILE A 64 -1.23 9.90 8.76
CA ILE A 64 -1.27 10.55 7.45
C ILE A 64 -1.40 12.08 7.56
N TYR A 65 -2.07 12.57 8.60
CA TYR A 65 -2.25 14.00 8.78
C TYR A 65 -1.02 14.69 9.37
N ASP A 66 0.04 13.95 9.67
CA ASP A 66 1.35 14.51 10.02
C ASP A 66 2.23 14.75 8.79
N LEU A 67 1.77 14.34 7.61
CA LEU A 67 2.41 14.73 6.36
C LEU A 67 2.19 16.21 6.13
N SER A 68 3.15 16.88 5.47
CA SER A 68 2.93 18.26 5.04
C SER A 68 1.81 18.31 4.01
N ASP A 69 1.23 19.50 3.81
CA ASP A 69 0.19 19.70 2.81
C ASP A 69 0.67 19.27 1.43
N GLU A 70 1.92 19.60 1.10
CA GLU A 70 2.51 19.24 -0.18
C GLU A 70 2.69 17.72 -0.32
N GLU A 71 3.23 17.06 0.71
CA GLU A 71 3.39 15.59 0.71
C GLU A 71 2.03 14.89 0.58
N LEU A 72 1.04 15.37 1.34
CA LEU A 72 -0.30 14.80 1.30
C LEU A 72 -0.93 14.94 -0.09
N ALA A 73 -0.80 16.12 -0.67
CA ALA A 73 -1.30 16.38 -2.03
C ALA A 73 -0.64 15.47 -3.06
N GLN A 74 0.69 15.35 -2.99
CA GLN A 74 1.45 14.47 -3.90
C GLN A 74 1.08 13.00 -3.71
N MET A 75 0.87 12.58 -2.48
CA MET A 75 0.47 11.20 -2.18
C MET A 75 -0.89 10.89 -2.80
N HIS A 76 -1.85 11.81 -2.71
CA HIS A 76 -3.16 11.61 -3.32
C HIS A 76 -3.12 11.64 -4.85
N VAL A 77 -2.25 12.46 -5.44
CA VAL A 77 -2.05 12.44 -6.89
C VAL A 77 -1.47 11.09 -7.33
N PHE A 78 -0.46 10.59 -6.61
CA PHE A 78 0.09 9.26 -6.87
C PHE A 78 -0.99 8.18 -6.73
N ALA A 79 -1.78 8.24 -5.66
CA ALA A 79 -2.88 7.30 -5.43
C ALA A 79 -3.92 7.34 -6.54
N LYS A 80 -4.24 8.53 -7.06
CA LYS A 80 -5.14 8.69 -8.21
C LYS A 80 -4.65 7.88 -9.41
N HIS A 81 -3.38 8.01 -9.74
CA HIS A 81 -2.82 7.29 -10.90
C HIS A 81 -2.81 5.77 -10.68
N VAL A 82 -2.55 5.33 -9.45
CA VAL A 82 -2.65 3.91 -9.11
C VAL A 82 -4.10 3.42 -9.19
N ALA A 83 -5.04 4.21 -8.69
CA ALA A 83 -6.47 3.88 -8.74
C ALA A 83 -6.97 3.74 -10.18
N LEU A 84 -6.55 4.64 -11.06
CA LEU A 84 -6.90 4.56 -12.49
C LEU A 84 -6.31 3.32 -13.14
N ALA A 85 -5.09 2.93 -12.75
CA ALA A 85 -4.46 1.71 -13.24
C ALA A 85 -5.23 0.47 -12.75
N ILE A 86 -5.66 0.45 -11.50
CA ILE A 86 -6.48 -0.64 -10.95
C ILE A 86 -7.79 -0.75 -11.75
N GLN A 87 -8.46 0.37 -11.98
CA GLN A 87 -9.74 0.41 -12.68
C GLN A 87 -9.59 -0.08 -14.13
N LYS A 88 -8.47 0.20 -14.76
CA LYS A 88 -8.18 -0.27 -16.10
C LYS A 88 -7.89 -1.77 -16.14
N ALA A 89 -7.20 -2.28 -15.13
CA ALA A 89 -6.82 -3.70 -15.07
C ALA A 89 -8.00 -4.58 -14.64
N PHE A 90 -8.90 -4.06 -13.81
CA PHE A 90 -10.02 -4.83 -13.25
C PHE A 90 -11.33 -4.08 -13.43
N PRO A 91 -12.32 -4.68 -14.11
CA PRO A 91 -13.64 -4.06 -14.23
C PRO A 91 -14.24 -3.83 -12.85
N CYS A 92 -14.55 -2.58 -12.53
CA CYS A 92 -15.19 -2.20 -11.28
C CYS A 92 -15.96 -0.90 -11.49
N LYS A 93 -16.92 -0.65 -10.63
CA LYS A 93 -17.72 0.57 -10.71
C LYS A 93 -16.87 1.78 -10.31
N LYS A 94 -16.12 1.63 -9.23
CA LYS A 94 -15.20 2.66 -8.72
C LYS A 94 -14.08 2.00 -7.95
N VAL A 95 -13.03 2.77 -7.67
CA VAL A 95 -12.01 2.38 -6.70
C VAL A 95 -12.29 3.16 -5.42
N GLY A 96 -12.59 2.44 -4.35
CA GLY A 96 -12.81 3.02 -3.03
C GLY A 96 -11.50 3.32 -2.33
N GLU A 97 -11.50 4.28 -1.43
CA GLU A 97 -10.33 4.70 -0.69
C GLU A 97 -10.62 4.72 0.80
N ALA A 98 -9.69 4.23 1.61
CA ALA A 98 -9.77 4.30 3.05
C ALA A 98 -8.40 4.51 3.66
N VAL A 99 -8.33 5.26 4.76
CA VAL A 99 -7.13 5.46 5.56
C VAL A 99 -7.49 5.12 7.01
N ILE A 100 -6.81 4.13 7.58
CA ILE A 100 -7.08 3.68 8.95
C ILE A 100 -5.79 3.72 9.77
N GLY A 101 -4.83 2.82 9.45
CA GLY A 101 -3.48 2.87 9.99
C GLY A 101 -3.34 2.51 11.46
N LEU A 102 -4.24 1.69 12.01
CA LEU A 102 -4.17 1.31 13.43
C LEU A 102 -3.25 0.13 13.69
N GLU A 103 -3.08 -0.78 12.72
CA GLU A 103 -2.26 -1.98 12.90
C GLU A 103 -0.79 -1.74 12.58
N VAL A 104 -0.50 -1.05 11.48
CA VAL A 104 0.87 -0.73 11.07
C VAL A 104 1.08 0.77 11.22
N PRO A 105 2.06 1.20 12.03
CA PRO A 105 2.33 2.63 12.27
C PRO A 105 3.10 3.27 11.12
N HIS A 106 2.58 3.16 9.93
CA HIS A 106 3.11 3.74 8.71
C HIS A 106 1.92 4.10 7.84
N ALA A 107 1.71 5.38 7.62
CA ALA A 107 0.54 5.90 6.90
C ALA A 107 0.35 5.19 5.57
N HIS A 108 -0.86 4.76 5.30
CA HIS A 108 -1.17 4.11 4.04
C HIS A 108 -2.61 4.34 3.61
N ILE A 109 -2.78 4.46 2.30
CA ILE A 109 -4.08 4.58 1.67
C ILE A 109 -4.43 3.21 1.10
N HIS A 110 -5.60 2.68 1.49
CA HIS A 110 -6.17 1.49 0.87
C HIS A 110 -6.90 1.90 -0.40
N LEU A 111 -6.59 1.27 -1.51
CA LEU A 111 -7.31 1.41 -2.78
C LEU A 111 -7.95 0.07 -3.10
N ILE A 112 -9.27 0.05 -3.21
CA ILE A 112 -10.05 -1.18 -3.32
C ILE A 112 -11.04 -1.06 -4.48
N PRO A 113 -10.92 -1.88 -5.53
CA PRO A 113 -11.91 -1.88 -6.60
C PRO A 113 -13.24 -2.44 -6.06
N ILE A 114 -14.31 -1.68 -6.21
CA ILE A 114 -15.59 -2.00 -5.58
C ILE A 114 -16.74 -2.01 -6.56
N GLN A 115 -17.73 -2.86 -6.27
CA GLN A 115 -19.01 -2.92 -6.95
C GLN A 115 -20.14 -2.45 -6.03
N ASN A 116 -19.96 -2.61 -4.71
CA ASN A 116 -20.91 -2.24 -3.67
C ASN A 116 -20.16 -1.64 -2.48
N GLU A 117 -20.85 -0.84 -1.67
CA GLU A 117 -20.26 -0.28 -0.45
C GLU A 117 -19.77 -1.38 0.51
N SER A 118 -20.47 -2.52 0.56
CA SER A 118 -20.10 -3.65 1.41
C SER A 118 -18.73 -4.24 1.06
N ASP A 119 -18.20 -3.99 -0.12
CA ASP A 119 -16.85 -4.42 -0.50
C ASP A 119 -15.76 -3.72 0.32
N MET A 120 -16.10 -2.58 0.94
CA MET A 120 -15.18 -1.80 1.78
C MET A 120 -15.21 -2.22 3.25
N LEU A 121 -16.00 -3.21 3.64
CA LEU A 121 -16.07 -3.64 5.04
C LEU A 121 -14.81 -4.45 5.40
N PHE A 122 -13.96 -3.87 6.24
CA PHE A 122 -12.72 -4.53 6.67
C PHE A 122 -12.96 -5.76 7.55
N SER A 123 -14.18 -5.94 8.04
CA SER A 123 -14.60 -7.16 8.73
C SER A 123 -14.93 -8.32 7.81
N ASN A 124 -15.03 -8.08 6.51
CA ASN A 124 -15.25 -9.16 5.54
C ASN A 124 -14.08 -10.16 5.57
N PRO A 125 -14.36 -11.45 5.29
CA PRO A 125 -13.28 -12.44 5.17
C PRO A 125 -12.27 -11.99 4.11
N LYS A 126 -10.98 -12.14 4.41
CA LYS A 126 -9.92 -11.80 3.47
C LYS A 126 -9.73 -12.93 2.47
N LEU A 127 -9.44 -12.57 1.23
CA LEU A 127 -9.15 -13.56 0.20
C LEU A 127 -7.80 -14.21 0.45
N LYS A 128 -7.70 -15.48 0.09
CA LYS A 128 -6.43 -16.22 0.09
C LYS A 128 -6.07 -16.49 -1.36
N LEU A 129 -5.13 -15.71 -1.87
CA LEU A 129 -4.67 -15.83 -3.24
C LEU A 129 -3.34 -16.56 -3.28
N SER A 130 -3.10 -17.30 -4.38
CA SER A 130 -1.81 -17.91 -4.62
C SER A 130 -0.77 -16.86 -4.97
N GLN A 131 0.50 -17.20 -4.84
CA GLN A 131 1.60 -16.33 -5.25
C GLN A 131 1.46 -15.97 -6.74
N GLU A 132 1.08 -16.95 -7.58
CA GLU A 132 0.89 -16.72 -9.01
C GLU A 132 -0.22 -15.71 -9.29
N GLU A 133 -1.34 -15.80 -8.56
CA GLU A 133 -2.43 -14.82 -8.69
C GLU A 133 -1.97 -13.42 -8.30
N PHE A 134 -1.24 -13.28 -7.20
CA PHE A 134 -0.69 -11.98 -6.80
C PHE A 134 0.24 -11.40 -7.87
N ILE A 135 1.12 -12.23 -8.44
CA ILE A 135 2.04 -11.79 -9.48
C ILE A 135 1.28 -11.30 -10.71
N GLU A 136 0.26 -12.03 -11.15
CA GLU A 136 -0.56 -11.65 -12.29
C GLU A 136 -1.29 -10.32 -12.04
N ILE A 137 -1.88 -10.17 -10.86
CA ILE A 137 -2.60 -8.95 -10.49
C ILE A 137 -1.65 -7.76 -10.47
N ALA A 138 -0.51 -7.90 -9.79
CA ALA A 138 0.48 -6.84 -9.69
C ALA A 138 0.99 -6.42 -11.05
N ASN A 139 1.28 -7.39 -11.92
CA ASN A 139 1.78 -7.11 -13.28
C ASN A 139 0.73 -6.39 -14.12
N ALA A 140 -0.53 -6.77 -14.02
CA ALA A 140 -1.61 -6.12 -14.76
C ALA A 140 -1.75 -4.65 -14.36
N ILE A 141 -1.75 -4.37 -13.06
CA ILE A 141 -1.87 -3.00 -12.57
C ILE A 141 -0.62 -2.19 -12.91
N ASN A 142 0.56 -2.78 -12.72
CA ASN A 142 1.83 -2.10 -13.03
C ASN A 142 1.91 -1.71 -14.51
N SER A 143 1.50 -2.61 -15.41
CA SER A 143 1.49 -2.33 -16.85
C SER A 143 0.54 -1.17 -17.17
N ALA A 144 -0.64 -1.16 -16.57
CA ALA A 144 -1.60 -0.07 -16.75
C ALA A 144 -1.06 1.25 -16.19
N TRP A 145 -0.40 1.20 -15.02
CA TRP A 145 0.19 2.38 -14.41
C TRP A 145 1.31 2.97 -15.28
N LYS A 146 2.17 2.14 -15.83
CA LYS A 146 3.25 2.58 -16.73
C LYS A 146 2.69 3.21 -18.00
N ALA A 147 1.59 2.69 -18.53
CA ALA A 147 0.93 3.25 -19.70
C ALA A 147 0.35 4.63 -19.43
N GLU A 148 -0.19 4.84 -18.23
CA GLU A 148 -0.74 6.14 -17.82
C GLU A 148 0.36 7.20 -17.59
N SER A 149 1.58 6.77 -17.25
CA SER A 149 2.68 7.67 -16.92
C SER A 149 3.40 8.24 -18.13
N LYS A 150 3.00 7.86 -19.34
CA LYS A 150 3.62 8.34 -20.59
C LYS A 150 2.88 9.51 -21.21
#